data_071c34bd7bbd036c8623eeba5b7b39a6
#
_entry.id   071c34bd7bbd036c8623eeba5b7b39a6
#
_cell.length_a   1.000
_cell.length_b   1.000
_cell.length_c   1.000
_cell.angle_alpha   90.00
_cell.angle_beta   90.00
_cell.angle_gamma   90.00
#
_symmetry.space_group_name_H-M   'P 1'
#
loop_
_entity.id
_entity.type
_entity.pdbx_description
1 polymer ?
#
loop_
_entity_poly.entity_id
_entity_poly.type
_entity_poly.pdbx_seq_one_letter_code
_entity_poly.pdbx_strand_id
1 'polypeptide(L)'
;MKKLLLTGTLLLVTLIIGAQIKVAPKMKKGDKKTYVAETLADFGKLQAKTTIETRFEVEDATADGYIIQSMITDVKVETDTTDMTGRIVALSSNLTKGMNTRMLTDKDGKVLKILDFEKTMSQAKNMVDKLVDIIQLPDMISKDMIKNAAISTITEDKILNGMTLNNSPFALNGKTIATGTQDETSTKEGIKMKRTFTVNADGSIASSSKIDMSISDMADMIIDMAASVFPDQTEEVKQQIRDMVKSGVLKISATDNATYTLGKDGWVETITTEAFTESMGQKTKVTTKVRQKK
;
A
#
# COMPACT_ATOMS: atom_id res chain seq x y z
N MET A 1 -45.66 24.87 21.64
CA MET A 1 -44.21 24.82 21.85
C MET A 1 -43.60 23.41 21.76
N LYS A 2 -44.17 22.36 22.37
CA LYS A 2 -43.59 20.98 22.28
C LYS A 2 -43.51 20.38 20.85
N LYS A 3 -44.47 20.71 19.96
CA LYS A 3 -44.46 20.21 18.57
C LYS A 3 -43.37 20.86 17.67
N LEU A 4 -43.01 22.13 17.96
CA LEU A 4 -41.92 22.81 17.21
C LEU A 4 -40.54 22.28 17.62
N LEU A 5 -40.35 21.88 18.88
CA LEU A 5 -39.08 21.26 19.32
C LEU A 5 -38.85 19.87 18.71
N LEU A 6 -39.94 19.07 18.56
CA LEU A 6 -39.83 17.76 17.93
C LEU A 6 -39.47 17.84 16.43
N THR A 7 -40.02 18.83 15.72
CA THR A 7 -39.75 19.05 14.30
C THR A 7 -38.32 19.57 14.07
N GLY A 8 -37.82 20.42 14.98
CA GLY A 8 -36.44 20.90 14.95
C GLY A 8 -35.41 19.80 15.21
N THR A 9 -35.72 18.86 16.12
CA THR A 9 -34.86 17.72 16.44
C THR A 9 -34.85 16.67 15.31
N LEU A 10 -35.99 16.46 14.63
CA LEU A 10 -36.05 15.58 13.46
C LEU A 10 -35.30 16.17 12.26
N LEU A 11 -35.35 17.49 12.06
CA LEU A 11 -34.58 18.16 10.97
C LEU A 11 -33.08 18.14 11.26
N LEU A 12 -32.63 18.21 12.51
CA LEU A 12 -31.24 18.09 12.88
C LEU A 12 -30.69 16.65 12.72
N VAL A 13 -31.55 15.64 12.97
CA VAL A 13 -31.16 14.22 12.76
C VAL A 13 -31.10 13.86 11.28
N THR A 14 -31.87 14.51 10.41
CA THR A 14 -31.82 14.26 8.95
C THR A 14 -30.62 14.95 8.27
N LEU A 15 -29.97 15.91 8.91
CA LEU A 15 -28.73 16.54 8.39
C LEU A 15 -27.46 15.73 8.68
N ILE A 16 -27.55 14.65 9.46
CA ILE A 16 -26.43 13.71 9.73
C ILE A 16 -26.51 12.46 8.81
N ILE A 17 -27.38 12.44 7.81
CA ILE A 17 -27.27 11.43 6.74
C ILE A 17 -26.05 11.83 5.92
N GLY A 18 -24.90 11.34 6.37
CA GLY A 18 -23.57 11.70 5.91
C GLY A 18 -23.46 11.64 4.40
N ALA A 19 -22.83 12.64 3.82
CA ALA A 19 -22.50 12.66 2.40
C ALA A 19 -21.85 11.34 2.02
N GLN A 20 -22.51 10.59 1.12
CA GLN A 20 -21.99 9.36 0.58
C GLN A 20 -21.28 9.70 -0.74
N ILE A 21 -20.03 9.29 -0.89
CA ILE A 21 -19.24 9.53 -2.09
C ILE A 21 -19.03 8.19 -2.81
N LYS A 22 -19.51 8.08 -4.04
CA LYS A 22 -19.12 6.99 -4.94
C LYS A 22 -17.85 7.42 -5.68
N VAL A 23 -16.75 6.69 -5.48
CA VAL A 23 -15.49 6.92 -6.18
C VAL A 23 -15.48 6.09 -7.45
N ALA A 24 -15.80 6.73 -8.57
CA ALA A 24 -15.87 6.11 -9.89
C ALA A 24 -15.30 7.10 -10.91
N PRO A 25 -13.99 7.03 -11.22
CA PRO A 25 -13.35 7.95 -12.14
C PRO A 25 -13.92 7.77 -13.56
N LYS A 26 -14.21 8.89 -14.21
CA LYS A 26 -14.63 8.88 -15.62
C LYS A 26 -13.39 8.79 -16.49
N MET A 27 -13.28 7.70 -17.22
CA MET A 27 -12.13 7.41 -18.07
C MET A 27 -12.54 7.28 -19.53
N LYS A 28 -11.65 7.69 -20.43
CA LYS A 28 -11.80 7.53 -21.86
C LYS A 28 -10.51 6.99 -22.46
N LYS A 29 -10.60 6.24 -23.54
CA LYS A 29 -9.43 5.79 -24.29
C LYS A 29 -8.55 6.98 -24.65
N GLY A 30 -7.25 6.87 -24.38
CA GLY A 30 -6.26 7.90 -24.58
C GLY A 30 -6.08 8.88 -23.41
N ASP A 31 -6.92 8.83 -22.37
CA ASP A 31 -6.71 9.65 -21.16
C ASP A 31 -5.36 9.30 -20.51
N LYS A 32 -4.65 10.38 -20.12
CA LYS A 32 -3.35 10.25 -19.45
C LYS A 32 -3.34 11.03 -18.16
N LYS A 33 -2.87 10.40 -17.10
CA LYS A 33 -2.68 11.01 -15.78
C LYS A 33 -1.27 10.73 -15.29
N THR A 34 -0.58 11.76 -14.86
CA THR A 34 0.76 11.61 -14.27
C THR A 34 0.69 11.98 -12.80
N TYR A 35 1.24 11.11 -11.95
CA TYR A 35 1.32 11.33 -10.52
C TYR A 35 2.75 11.41 -10.07
N VAL A 36 3.02 12.30 -9.12
CA VAL A 36 4.29 12.39 -8.41
C VAL A 36 4.04 11.97 -6.97
N ALA A 37 4.71 10.92 -6.53
CA ALA A 37 4.73 10.44 -5.16
C ALA A 37 6.04 10.84 -4.49
N GLU A 38 5.97 11.64 -3.44
CA GLU A 38 7.09 12.01 -2.59
C GLU A 38 6.96 11.25 -1.27
N THR A 39 7.90 10.35 -0.99
CA THR A 39 7.92 9.53 0.23
C THR A 39 9.12 9.91 1.07
N LEU A 40 8.89 10.21 2.35
CA LEU A 40 9.91 10.35 3.37
C LEU A 40 9.77 9.18 4.34
N ALA A 41 10.79 8.35 4.40
CA ALA A 41 10.89 7.24 5.34
C ALA A 41 11.94 7.56 6.41
N ASP A 42 11.55 7.46 7.68
CA ASP A 42 12.42 7.66 8.84
C ASP A 42 12.57 6.31 9.57
N PHE A 43 13.77 5.77 9.53
CA PHE A 43 14.18 4.53 10.18
C PHE A 43 14.95 4.81 11.49
N GLY A 44 14.81 6.00 12.06
CA GLY A 44 15.50 6.47 13.26
C GLY A 44 16.88 7.03 12.97
N LYS A 45 17.86 6.22 12.60
CA LYS A 45 19.23 6.69 12.27
C LYS A 45 19.40 7.07 10.79
N LEU A 46 18.54 6.56 9.93
CA LEU A 46 18.58 6.77 8.49
C LEU A 46 17.28 7.42 8.03
N GLN A 47 17.39 8.45 7.24
CA GLN A 47 16.26 9.02 6.51
C GLN A 47 16.45 8.78 5.00
N ALA A 48 15.36 8.42 4.35
CA ALA A 48 15.35 8.27 2.89
C ALA A 48 14.17 9.05 2.31
N LYS A 49 14.46 9.90 1.32
CA LYS A 49 13.44 10.59 0.53
C LYS A 49 13.43 10.03 -0.88
N THR A 50 12.28 9.58 -1.33
CA THR A 50 12.09 9.04 -2.68
C THR A 50 11.01 9.83 -3.39
N THR A 51 11.27 10.23 -4.62
CA THR A 51 10.29 10.84 -5.52
C THR A 51 10.13 9.95 -6.73
N ILE A 52 8.89 9.49 -6.97
CA ILE A 52 8.54 8.60 -8.10
C ILE A 52 7.50 9.30 -8.95
N GLU A 53 7.76 9.39 -10.26
CA GLU A 53 6.77 9.81 -11.23
C GLU A 53 6.18 8.60 -11.94
N THR A 54 4.86 8.47 -11.92
CA THR A 54 4.13 7.37 -12.57
C THR A 54 3.10 7.94 -13.53
N ARG A 55 3.13 7.49 -14.77
CA ARG A 55 2.12 7.80 -15.79
C ARG A 55 1.13 6.65 -15.90
N PHE A 56 -0.14 6.97 -15.89
CA PHE A 56 -1.25 6.09 -16.21
C PHE A 56 -1.83 6.51 -17.55
N GLU A 57 -2.10 5.54 -18.42
CA GLU A 57 -2.70 5.74 -19.73
C GLU A 57 -3.86 4.75 -19.92
N VAL A 58 -5.03 5.23 -20.26
CA VAL A 58 -6.19 4.39 -20.61
C VAL A 58 -5.99 3.91 -22.05
N GLU A 59 -5.51 2.69 -22.22
CA GLU A 59 -5.26 2.09 -23.55
C GLU A 59 -6.57 1.75 -24.26
N ASP A 60 -7.56 1.28 -23.47
CA ASP A 60 -8.88 0.95 -24.01
C ASP A 60 -9.99 1.19 -23.00
N ALA A 61 -11.20 1.47 -23.50
CA ALA A 61 -12.40 1.71 -22.71
C ALA A 61 -13.57 0.96 -23.34
N THR A 62 -14.13 0.02 -22.59
CA THR A 62 -15.27 -0.81 -23.01
C THR A 62 -16.48 -0.58 -22.12
N ALA A 63 -17.62 -1.18 -22.44
CA ALA A 63 -18.80 -1.12 -21.59
C ALA A 63 -18.57 -1.77 -20.19
N ASP A 64 -17.63 -2.71 -20.10
CA ASP A 64 -17.38 -3.50 -18.88
C ASP A 64 -16.24 -2.95 -18.02
N GLY A 65 -15.39 -2.03 -18.58
CA GLY A 65 -14.27 -1.46 -17.84
C GLY A 65 -13.17 -0.89 -18.72
N TYR A 66 -11.98 -0.74 -18.14
CA TYR A 66 -10.85 -0.08 -18.78
C TYR A 66 -9.60 -0.96 -18.75
N ILE A 67 -8.79 -0.82 -19.81
CA ILE A 67 -7.41 -1.31 -19.80
C ILE A 67 -6.51 -0.11 -19.55
N ILE A 68 -5.76 -0.16 -18.46
CA ILE A 68 -4.88 0.95 -18.04
C ILE A 68 -3.44 0.46 -18.02
N GLN A 69 -2.55 1.18 -18.70
CA GLN A 69 -1.12 1.02 -18.56
C GLN A 69 -0.59 1.96 -17.47
N SER A 70 0.17 1.42 -16.54
CA SER A 70 0.98 2.15 -15.57
C SER A 70 2.44 2.08 -15.97
N MET A 71 3.17 3.19 -15.93
CA MET A 71 4.61 3.25 -16.20
C MET A 71 5.30 4.19 -15.23
N ILE A 72 6.35 3.73 -14.57
CA ILE A 72 7.23 4.57 -13.75
C ILE A 72 8.19 5.30 -14.68
N THR A 73 8.02 6.61 -14.83
CA THR A 73 8.75 7.44 -15.79
C THR A 73 10.01 8.06 -15.21
N ASP A 74 9.99 8.39 -13.92
CA ASP A 74 11.17 8.93 -13.23
C ASP A 74 11.23 8.50 -11.76
N VAL A 75 12.47 8.40 -11.25
CA VAL A 75 12.77 8.06 -9.86
C VAL A 75 13.94 8.91 -9.40
N LYS A 76 13.80 9.54 -8.23
CA LYS A 76 14.87 10.25 -7.54
C LYS A 76 14.94 9.77 -6.10
N VAL A 77 16.14 9.53 -5.60
CA VAL A 77 16.36 9.05 -4.23
C VAL A 77 17.43 9.90 -3.57
N GLU A 78 17.10 10.40 -2.39
CA GLU A 78 18.00 11.14 -1.51
C GLU A 78 18.12 10.32 -0.22
N THR A 79 19.29 9.72 0.03
CA THR A 79 19.57 8.89 1.22
C THR A 79 21.07 8.77 1.43
N ASP A 80 21.50 8.42 2.62
CA ASP A 80 22.91 8.11 2.90
C ASP A 80 23.25 6.72 2.33
N THR A 81 24.01 6.70 1.25
CA THR A 81 24.47 5.46 0.58
C THR A 81 25.74 4.87 1.19
N THR A 82 26.31 5.47 2.23
CA THR A 82 27.41 4.84 3.00
C THR A 82 26.86 3.73 3.91
N ASP A 83 25.61 3.84 4.32
CA ASP A 83 24.85 2.81 5.04
C ASP A 83 24.28 1.76 4.07
N MET A 84 24.28 0.48 4.50
CA MET A 84 23.75 -0.62 3.70
C MET A 84 22.25 -0.45 3.39
N THR A 85 21.46 -0.03 4.37
CA THR A 85 20.01 0.20 4.20
C THR A 85 19.77 1.30 3.19
N GLY A 86 20.53 2.40 3.26
CA GLY A 86 20.45 3.48 2.28
C GLY A 86 20.80 3.02 0.87
N ARG A 87 21.84 2.19 0.71
CA ARG A 87 22.17 1.59 -0.60
C ARG A 87 21.07 0.72 -1.16
N ILE A 88 20.46 -0.12 -0.32
CA ILE A 88 19.32 -0.97 -0.72
C ILE A 88 18.13 -0.10 -1.14
N VAL A 89 17.78 0.93 -0.37
CA VAL A 89 16.70 1.86 -0.71
C VAL A 89 16.97 2.57 -2.03
N ALA A 90 18.19 3.10 -2.22
CA ALA A 90 18.57 3.79 -3.45
C ALA A 90 18.50 2.86 -4.67
N LEU A 91 19.05 1.66 -4.57
CA LEU A 91 19.06 0.71 -5.69
C LEU A 91 17.65 0.19 -5.98
N SER A 92 16.92 -0.29 -4.98
CA SER A 92 15.55 -0.82 -5.15
C SER A 92 14.64 0.20 -5.81
N SER A 93 14.70 1.46 -5.37
CA SER A 93 13.90 2.53 -5.97
C SER A 93 14.32 2.79 -7.42
N ASN A 94 15.60 2.93 -7.70
CA ASN A 94 16.09 3.20 -9.07
C ASN A 94 15.77 2.06 -10.05
N LEU A 95 15.77 0.81 -9.58
CA LEU A 95 15.42 -0.36 -10.40
C LEU A 95 13.94 -0.39 -10.81
N THR A 96 13.07 0.37 -10.14
CA THR A 96 11.66 0.49 -10.54
C THR A 96 11.46 1.39 -11.76
N LYS A 97 12.42 2.24 -12.12
CA LYS A 97 12.30 3.12 -13.29
C LYS A 97 12.14 2.32 -14.57
N GLY A 98 11.13 2.66 -15.37
CA GLY A 98 10.77 1.96 -16.60
C GLY A 98 9.89 0.73 -16.37
N MET A 99 9.63 0.32 -15.13
CA MET A 99 8.65 -0.73 -14.87
C MET A 99 7.28 -0.31 -15.39
N ASN A 100 6.64 -1.24 -16.06
CA ASN A 100 5.29 -1.03 -16.57
C ASN A 100 4.40 -2.23 -16.23
N THR A 101 3.13 -1.94 -16.01
CA THR A 101 2.11 -2.94 -15.69
C THR A 101 0.83 -2.56 -16.42
N ARG A 102 0.20 -3.51 -17.10
CA ARG A 102 -1.12 -3.35 -17.69
C ARG A 102 -2.16 -3.98 -16.77
N MET A 103 -3.22 -3.26 -16.51
CA MET A 103 -4.27 -3.71 -15.61
C MET A 103 -5.65 -3.59 -16.27
N LEU A 104 -6.52 -4.54 -15.96
CA LEU A 104 -7.94 -4.49 -16.25
C LEU A 104 -8.67 -3.93 -15.02
N THR A 105 -9.56 -2.97 -15.25
CA THR A 105 -10.46 -2.48 -14.21
C THR A 105 -11.91 -2.73 -14.61
N ASP A 106 -12.83 -2.66 -13.64
CA ASP A 106 -14.25 -2.54 -13.94
C ASP A 106 -14.61 -1.10 -14.39
N LYS A 107 -15.89 -0.88 -14.68
CA LYS A 107 -16.42 0.43 -15.09
C LYS A 107 -16.33 1.53 -14.02
N ASP A 108 -16.17 1.15 -12.77
CA ASP A 108 -15.99 2.08 -11.65
C ASP A 108 -14.48 2.30 -11.35
N GLY A 109 -13.59 1.72 -12.17
CA GLY A 109 -12.13 1.88 -12.07
C GLY A 109 -11.47 1.00 -11.01
N LYS A 110 -12.20 0.04 -10.40
CA LYS A 110 -11.61 -0.94 -9.47
C LYS A 110 -10.73 -1.90 -10.25
N VAL A 111 -9.48 -2.04 -9.84
CA VAL A 111 -8.55 -2.98 -10.47
C VAL A 111 -8.99 -4.42 -10.20
N LEU A 112 -9.11 -5.23 -11.27
CA LEU A 112 -9.59 -6.60 -11.23
C LEU A 112 -8.48 -7.62 -11.51
N LYS A 113 -7.54 -7.27 -12.43
CA LYS A 113 -6.53 -8.22 -12.92
C LYS A 113 -5.32 -7.48 -13.45
N ILE A 114 -4.15 -8.10 -13.35
CA ILE A 114 -2.94 -7.69 -14.05
C ILE A 114 -2.90 -8.40 -15.40
N LEU A 115 -2.91 -7.64 -16.46
CA LEU A 115 -2.64 -8.16 -17.80
C LEU A 115 -1.11 -8.31 -17.96
N ASP A 116 -0.68 -9.29 -18.75
CA ASP A 116 0.74 -9.56 -18.97
C ASP A 116 1.54 -9.81 -17.66
N PHE A 117 0.94 -10.55 -16.70
CA PHE A 117 1.55 -10.82 -15.39
C PHE A 117 2.96 -11.42 -15.51
N GLU A 118 3.19 -12.31 -16.49
CA GLU A 118 4.52 -12.90 -16.75
C GLU A 118 5.58 -11.84 -17.05
N LYS A 119 5.23 -10.79 -17.79
CA LYS A 119 6.13 -9.67 -18.06
C LYS A 119 6.45 -8.89 -16.79
N THR A 120 5.43 -8.61 -15.97
CA THR A 120 5.61 -7.95 -14.67
C THR A 120 6.48 -8.81 -13.75
N MET A 121 6.27 -10.12 -13.73
CA MET A 121 7.09 -11.07 -12.98
C MET A 121 8.54 -11.08 -13.45
N SER A 122 8.79 -11.07 -14.77
CA SER A 122 10.14 -11.01 -15.33
C SER A 122 10.90 -9.75 -14.91
N GLN A 123 10.21 -8.59 -14.90
CA GLN A 123 10.79 -7.34 -14.40
C GLN A 123 11.13 -7.42 -12.90
N ALA A 124 10.24 -8.00 -12.10
CA ALA A 124 10.46 -8.19 -10.67
C ALA A 124 11.61 -9.15 -10.37
N LYS A 125 11.73 -10.26 -11.11
CA LYS A 125 12.87 -11.19 -11.00
C LYS A 125 14.19 -10.49 -11.26
N ASN A 126 14.29 -9.73 -12.34
CA ASN A 126 15.51 -8.97 -12.68
C ASN A 126 15.88 -7.96 -11.57
N MET A 127 14.87 -7.35 -10.92
CA MET A 127 15.09 -6.45 -9.79
C MET A 127 15.64 -7.22 -8.58
N VAL A 128 15.04 -8.36 -8.24
CA VAL A 128 15.48 -9.22 -7.12
C VAL A 128 16.93 -9.69 -7.35
N ASP A 129 17.27 -10.13 -8.57
CA ASP A 129 18.63 -10.56 -8.91
C ASP A 129 19.66 -9.46 -8.62
N LYS A 130 19.41 -8.25 -9.12
CA LYS A 130 20.31 -7.11 -8.91
C LYS A 130 20.41 -6.69 -7.43
N LEU A 131 19.29 -6.78 -6.67
CA LEU A 131 19.30 -6.46 -5.23
C LEU A 131 20.12 -7.47 -4.44
N VAL A 132 19.93 -8.78 -4.69
CA VAL A 132 20.64 -9.83 -3.95
C VAL A 132 22.15 -9.82 -4.27
N ASP A 133 22.55 -9.39 -5.47
CA ASP A 133 23.96 -9.32 -5.84
C ASP A 133 24.77 -8.31 -5.01
N ILE A 134 24.14 -7.25 -4.49
CA ILE A 134 24.81 -6.23 -3.66
C ILE A 134 24.75 -6.52 -2.17
N ILE A 135 23.88 -7.45 -1.73
CA ILE A 135 23.73 -7.77 -0.30
C ILE A 135 24.91 -8.67 0.11
N GLN A 136 25.61 -8.26 1.16
CA GLN A 136 26.60 -9.11 1.81
C GLN A 136 25.87 -10.07 2.74
N LEU A 137 25.83 -11.33 2.36
CA LEU A 137 25.20 -12.39 3.16
C LEU A 137 26.24 -13.14 3.98
N PRO A 138 25.89 -13.65 5.17
CA PRO A 138 26.68 -14.64 5.88
C PRO A 138 26.89 -15.88 4.99
N ASP A 139 28.06 -16.54 5.10
CA ASP A 139 28.44 -17.68 4.25
C ASP A 139 27.45 -18.84 4.27
N MET A 140 26.67 -18.98 5.37
CA MET A 140 25.66 -20.03 5.51
C MET A 140 24.33 -19.74 4.78
N ILE A 141 24.16 -18.56 4.21
CA ILE A 141 22.95 -18.16 3.50
C ILE A 141 23.22 -18.05 2.01
N SER A 142 22.62 -18.93 1.22
CA SER A 142 22.75 -18.91 -0.24
C SER A 142 21.99 -17.71 -0.85
N LYS A 143 22.62 -17.00 -1.77
CA LYS A 143 21.96 -15.96 -2.58
C LYS A 143 20.75 -16.52 -3.33
N ASP A 144 20.83 -17.74 -3.85
CA ASP A 144 19.74 -18.39 -4.58
C ASP A 144 18.55 -18.68 -3.65
N MET A 145 18.80 -19.02 -2.39
CA MET A 145 17.74 -19.22 -1.41
C MET A 145 16.97 -17.93 -1.17
N ILE A 146 17.66 -16.80 -1.00
CA ILE A 146 17.02 -15.48 -0.85
C ILE A 146 16.27 -15.06 -2.12
N LYS A 147 16.89 -15.26 -3.32
CA LYS A 147 16.23 -14.98 -4.58
C LYS A 147 14.92 -15.76 -4.73
N ASN A 148 14.96 -17.06 -4.49
CA ASN A 148 13.79 -17.92 -4.59
C ASN A 148 12.71 -17.54 -3.57
N ALA A 149 13.09 -17.28 -2.33
CA ALA A 149 12.17 -16.81 -1.29
C ALA A 149 11.51 -15.47 -1.68
N ALA A 150 12.29 -14.49 -2.16
CA ALA A 150 11.77 -13.20 -2.59
C ALA A 150 10.81 -13.35 -3.79
N ILE A 151 11.19 -14.14 -4.80
CA ILE A 151 10.37 -14.36 -6.01
C ILE A 151 9.07 -15.10 -5.67
N SER A 152 9.11 -16.10 -4.79
CA SER A 152 7.91 -16.85 -4.38
C SER A 152 6.87 -15.98 -3.68
N THR A 153 7.30 -14.85 -3.10
CA THR A 153 6.37 -13.90 -2.48
C THR A 153 5.66 -12.97 -3.47
N ILE A 154 6.10 -12.92 -4.73
CA ILE A 154 5.50 -12.04 -5.76
C ILE A 154 4.39 -12.79 -6.47
N THR A 155 3.14 -12.49 -6.11
CA THR A 155 1.94 -13.07 -6.72
C THR A 155 1.07 -11.96 -7.31
N GLU A 156 0.17 -12.30 -8.25
CA GLU A 156 -0.78 -11.35 -8.81
C GLU A 156 -1.62 -10.70 -7.71
N ASP A 157 -2.11 -11.48 -6.75
CA ASP A 157 -2.91 -10.99 -5.62
C ASP A 157 -2.15 -9.97 -4.77
N LYS A 158 -0.85 -10.18 -4.53
CA LYS A 158 -0.04 -9.20 -3.77
C LYS A 158 0.18 -7.90 -4.54
N ILE A 159 0.32 -7.97 -5.86
CA ILE A 159 0.39 -6.76 -6.70
C ILE A 159 -0.95 -6.03 -6.69
N LEU A 160 -2.07 -6.74 -6.86
CA LEU A 160 -3.42 -6.18 -6.78
C LEU A 160 -3.69 -5.53 -5.42
N ASN A 161 -3.34 -6.21 -4.34
CA ASN A 161 -3.45 -5.67 -2.98
C ASN A 161 -2.59 -4.40 -2.82
N GLY A 162 -1.38 -4.37 -3.39
CA GLY A 162 -0.54 -3.18 -3.41
C GLY A 162 -1.21 -1.97 -4.09
N MET A 163 -2.03 -2.21 -5.12
CA MET A 163 -2.78 -1.15 -5.81
C MET A 163 -3.97 -0.62 -5.00
N THR A 164 -4.38 -1.29 -3.95
CA THR A 164 -5.45 -0.86 -3.03
C THR A 164 -4.92 -0.24 -1.74
N LEU A 165 -3.59 -0.16 -1.58
CA LEU A 165 -2.98 0.52 -0.43
C LEU A 165 -3.29 2.01 -0.42
N ASN A 166 -3.27 2.62 0.75
CA ASN A 166 -3.67 4.00 0.96
C ASN A 166 -2.91 5.04 0.12
N ASN A 167 -1.70 4.75 -0.33
CA ASN A 167 -0.90 5.64 -1.18
C ASN A 167 -1.13 5.46 -2.70
N SER A 168 -2.07 4.58 -3.09
CA SER A 168 -2.39 4.33 -4.50
C SER A 168 -3.52 5.25 -5.00
N PRO A 169 -3.43 5.82 -6.20
CA PRO A 169 -4.54 6.54 -6.84
C PRO A 169 -5.79 5.67 -7.07
N PHE A 170 -5.65 4.35 -7.03
CA PHE A 170 -6.75 3.38 -7.19
C PHE A 170 -7.35 2.87 -5.87
N ALA A 171 -6.82 3.30 -4.73
CA ALA A 171 -7.20 2.79 -3.40
C ALA A 171 -8.70 2.88 -3.10
N LEU A 172 -9.37 3.88 -3.64
CA LEU A 172 -10.79 4.16 -3.40
C LEU A 172 -11.71 3.77 -4.56
N ASN A 173 -11.17 3.44 -5.73
CA ASN A 173 -11.97 3.19 -6.93
C ASN A 173 -12.97 2.05 -6.74
N GLY A 174 -14.20 2.25 -7.23
CA GLY A 174 -15.30 1.31 -7.09
C GLY A 174 -15.98 1.31 -5.72
N LYS A 175 -15.47 2.09 -4.75
CA LYS A 175 -16.06 2.16 -3.39
C LYS A 175 -17.14 3.21 -3.31
N THR A 176 -18.12 2.93 -2.46
CA THR A 176 -19.09 3.89 -1.97
C THR A 176 -18.78 4.19 -0.51
N ILE A 177 -18.38 5.41 -0.21
CA ILE A 177 -17.81 5.80 1.07
C ILE A 177 -18.73 6.79 1.77
N ALA A 178 -19.08 6.49 3.01
CA ALA A 178 -19.69 7.39 3.98
C ALA A 178 -18.83 7.39 5.25
N THR A 179 -19.05 8.37 6.12
CA THR A 179 -18.41 8.36 7.45
C THR A 179 -18.80 7.09 8.21
N GLY A 180 -17.81 6.36 8.73
CA GLY A 180 -18.00 5.08 9.40
C GLY A 180 -17.96 3.87 8.49
N THR A 181 -17.88 4.01 7.14
CA THR A 181 -17.62 2.91 6.22
C THR A 181 -16.33 2.20 6.62
N GLN A 182 -16.36 0.88 6.66
CA GLN A 182 -15.21 0.04 6.98
C GLN A 182 -14.90 -0.92 5.85
N ASP A 183 -13.64 -1.19 5.64
CA ASP A 183 -13.17 -2.29 4.81
C ASP A 183 -11.91 -2.93 5.41
N GLU A 184 -11.54 -4.08 4.85
CA GLU A 184 -10.29 -4.77 5.16
C GLU A 184 -9.33 -4.59 3.98
N THR A 185 -8.09 -4.33 4.29
CA THR A 185 -7.00 -4.27 3.31
C THR A 185 -5.84 -5.11 3.82
N SER A 186 -4.98 -5.56 2.91
CA SER A 186 -3.77 -6.29 3.29
C SER A 186 -2.53 -5.48 2.94
N THR A 187 -1.49 -5.55 3.79
CA THR A 187 -0.18 -5.02 3.45
C THR A 187 0.48 -5.87 2.37
N LYS A 188 1.64 -5.44 1.86
CA LYS A 188 2.46 -6.23 0.93
C LYS A 188 2.86 -7.58 1.51
N GLU A 189 3.01 -7.65 2.82
CA GLU A 189 3.37 -8.86 3.57
C GLU A 189 2.17 -9.75 3.88
N GLY A 190 0.95 -9.35 3.47
CA GLY A 190 -0.28 -10.09 3.72
C GLY A 190 -0.91 -9.83 5.09
N ILE A 191 -0.41 -8.85 5.85
CA ILE A 191 -0.97 -8.48 7.16
C ILE A 191 -2.31 -7.78 6.93
N LYS A 192 -3.36 -8.30 7.54
CA LYS A 192 -4.69 -7.70 7.47
C LYS A 192 -4.78 -6.43 8.31
N MET A 193 -5.34 -5.40 7.70
CA MET A 193 -5.58 -4.11 8.34
C MET A 193 -7.04 -3.72 8.19
N LYS A 194 -7.67 -3.37 9.29
CA LYS A 194 -9.01 -2.80 9.30
C LYS A 194 -8.93 -1.30 9.07
N ARG A 195 -9.64 -0.82 8.05
CA ARG A 195 -9.67 0.57 7.62
C ARG A 195 -11.05 1.16 7.84
N THR A 196 -11.11 2.35 8.44
CA THR A 196 -12.33 3.12 8.66
C THR A 196 -12.22 4.45 7.94
N PHE A 197 -13.31 4.88 7.28
CA PHE A 197 -13.36 6.11 6.51
C PHE A 197 -14.17 7.19 7.20
N THR A 198 -13.80 8.44 6.91
CA THR A 198 -14.54 9.66 7.27
C THR A 198 -14.63 10.57 6.06
N VAL A 199 -15.83 11.05 5.75
CA VAL A 199 -16.04 12.10 4.73
C VAL A 199 -16.05 13.44 5.43
N ASN A 200 -15.12 14.31 5.07
CA ASN A 200 -14.98 15.65 5.65
C ASN A 200 -15.94 16.65 4.99
N ALA A 201 -16.18 17.79 5.63
CA ALA A 201 -17.07 18.83 5.14
C ALA A 201 -16.64 19.45 3.80
N ASP A 202 -15.35 19.44 3.49
CA ASP A 202 -14.77 19.91 2.22
C ASP A 202 -14.85 18.87 1.09
N GLY A 203 -15.45 17.70 1.36
CA GLY A 203 -15.56 16.58 0.42
C GLY A 203 -14.30 15.71 0.33
N SER A 204 -13.25 16.00 1.11
CA SER A 204 -12.11 15.10 1.22
C SER A 204 -12.48 13.83 2.00
N ILE A 205 -11.77 12.74 1.71
CA ILE A 205 -11.98 11.45 2.35
C ILE A 205 -10.75 11.15 3.20
N ALA A 206 -10.95 11.02 4.52
CA ALA A 206 -9.93 10.53 5.43
C ALA A 206 -10.11 9.04 5.67
N SER A 207 -9.02 8.30 5.82
CA SER A 207 -9.03 6.91 6.27
C SER A 207 -8.03 6.69 7.39
N SER A 208 -8.38 5.82 8.32
CA SER A 208 -7.48 5.36 9.38
C SER A 208 -7.48 3.84 9.40
N SER A 209 -6.30 3.26 9.29
CA SER A 209 -6.10 1.81 9.28
C SER A 209 -5.23 1.39 10.47
N LYS A 210 -5.53 0.21 11.01
CA LYS A 210 -4.71 -0.43 12.04
C LYS A 210 -4.64 -1.93 11.80
N ILE A 211 -3.61 -2.58 12.32
CA ILE A 211 -3.52 -4.05 12.31
C ILE A 211 -4.73 -4.61 13.07
N ASP A 212 -5.44 -5.54 12.41
CA ASP A 212 -6.53 -6.32 12.98
C ASP A 212 -6.06 -7.78 13.08
N MET A 213 -5.21 -8.04 14.07
CA MET A 213 -4.57 -9.35 14.25
C MET A 213 -4.50 -9.67 15.74
N SER A 214 -4.85 -10.92 16.10
CA SER A 214 -4.67 -11.41 17.46
C SER A 214 -3.17 -11.65 17.78
N ILE A 215 -2.83 -11.71 19.07
CA ILE A 215 -1.48 -12.06 19.50
C ILE A 215 -1.04 -13.44 18.96
N SER A 216 -1.99 -14.39 18.89
CA SER A 216 -1.72 -15.73 18.34
C SER A 216 -1.40 -15.68 16.86
N ASP A 217 -2.25 -14.99 16.07
CA ASP A 217 -2.04 -14.86 14.62
C ASP A 217 -0.73 -14.14 14.30
N MET A 218 -0.36 -13.15 15.13
CA MET A 218 0.93 -12.46 15.02
C MET A 218 2.11 -13.41 15.27
N ALA A 219 2.00 -14.27 16.27
CA ALA A 219 3.05 -15.26 16.56
C ALA A 219 3.19 -16.26 15.41
N ASP A 220 2.07 -16.78 14.88
CA ASP A 220 2.07 -17.72 13.77
C ASP A 220 2.63 -17.08 12.50
N MET A 221 2.29 -15.81 12.20
CA MET A 221 2.89 -15.07 11.09
C MET A 221 4.40 -14.92 11.22
N ILE A 222 4.91 -14.60 12.41
CA ILE A 222 6.35 -14.46 12.64
C ILE A 222 7.05 -15.83 12.49
N ILE A 223 6.41 -16.91 12.93
CA ILE A 223 6.90 -18.29 12.77
C ILE A 223 6.99 -18.63 11.28
N ASP A 224 5.95 -18.35 10.50
CA ASP A 224 5.92 -18.62 9.06
C ASP A 224 6.98 -17.79 8.30
N MET A 225 7.15 -16.52 8.66
CA MET A 225 8.23 -15.70 8.12
C MET A 225 9.61 -16.27 8.44
N ALA A 226 9.83 -16.70 9.67
CA ALA A 226 11.09 -17.30 10.10
C ALA A 226 11.32 -18.66 9.42
N ALA A 227 10.27 -19.48 9.23
CA ALA A 227 10.33 -20.75 8.52
C ALA A 227 10.68 -20.60 7.03
N SER A 228 10.32 -19.48 6.41
CA SER A 228 10.71 -19.20 5.02
C SER A 228 12.23 -19.01 4.85
N VAL A 229 12.93 -18.59 5.91
CA VAL A 229 14.39 -18.39 5.94
C VAL A 229 15.10 -19.57 6.58
N PHE A 230 14.47 -20.19 7.59
CA PHE A 230 14.99 -21.31 8.37
C PHE A 230 13.96 -22.44 8.40
N PRO A 231 13.90 -23.29 7.37
CA PRO A 231 12.83 -24.31 7.24
C PRO A 231 12.87 -25.39 8.33
N ASP A 232 14.04 -25.63 8.95
CA ASP A 232 14.25 -26.69 9.95
C ASP A 232 14.01 -26.20 11.39
N GLN A 233 13.09 -25.25 11.61
CA GLN A 233 12.78 -24.77 12.96
C GLN A 233 12.18 -25.87 13.83
N THR A 234 12.77 -26.05 15.01
CA THR A 234 12.23 -26.96 16.04
C THR A 234 10.98 -26.36 16.69
N GLU A 235 10.12 -27.21 17.24
CA GLU A 235 8.95 -26.75 18.01
C GLU A 235 9.36 -25.87 19.22
N GLU A 236 10.55 -26.07 19.78
CA GLU A 236 11.08 -25.25 20.84
C GLU A 236 11.32 -23.81 20.40
N VAL A 237 11.89 -23.59 19.20
CA VAL A 237 12.08 -22.25 18.61
C VAL A 237 10.75 -21.59 18.35
N LYS A 238 9.77 -22.31 17.79
CA LYS A 238 8.41 -21.79 17.58
C LYS A 238 7.74 -21.39 18.89
N GLN A 239 7.92 -22.20 19.95
CA GLN A 239 7.37 -21.88 21.26
C GLN A 239 8.04 -20.63 21.86
N GLN A 240 9.36 -20.48 21.73
CA GLN A 240 10.07 -19.26 22.14
C GLN A 240 9.56 -18.02 21.44
N ILE A 241 9.30 -18.09 20.13
CA ILE A 241 8.69 -16.98 19.36
C ILE A 241 7.31 -16.64 19.95
N ARG A 242 6.45 -17.64 20.21
CA ARG A 242 5.13 -17.42 20.82
C ARG A 242 5.23 -16.73 22.18
N ASP A 243 6.17 -17.15 23.00
CA ASP A 243 6.38 -16.56 24.32
C ASP A 243 6.92 -15.13 24.24
N MET A 244 7.82 -14.84 23.30
CA MET A 244 8.31 -13.47 23.05
C MET A 244 7.22 -12.54 22.53
N VAL A 245 6.33 -13.02 21.65
CA VAL A 245 5.17 -12.24 21.19
C VAL A 245 4.19 -12.01 22.33
N LYS A 246 3.89 -13.04 23.11
CA LYS A 246 2.97 -12.97 24.25
C LYS A 246 3.47 -12.03 25.36
N SER A 247 4.78 -12.00 25.60
CA SER A 247 5.40 -11.08 26.57
C SER A 247 5.56 -9.65 26.06
N GLY A 248 5.26 -9.40 24.77
CA GLY A 248 5.44 -8.10 24.13
C GLY A 248 6.86 -7.75 23.72
N VAL A 249 7.83 -8.67 23.86
CA VAL A 249 9.20 -8.50 23.38
C VAL A 249 9.23 -8.43 21.86
N LEU A 250 8.45 -9.31 21.20
CA LEU A 250 8.18 -9.22 19.76
C LEU A 250 6.79 -8.61 19.58
N LYS A 251 6.76 -7.28 19.43
CA LYS A 251 5.53 -6.55 19.15
C LYS A 251 5.58 -6.00 17.74
N ILE A 252 4.50 -6.23 17.00
CA ILE A 252 4.27 -5.58 15.71
C ILE A 252 3.02 -4.72 15.84
N SER A 253 3.15 -3.45 15.56
CA SER A 253 2.01 -2.56 15.44
C SER A 253 2.17 -1.70 14.20
N ALA A 254 1.10 -1.49 13.46
CA ALA A 254 1.09 -0.56 12.36
C ALA A 254 -0.22 0.22 12.34
N THR A 255 -0.09 1.50 12.03
CA THR A 255 -1.20 2.38 11.70
C THR A 255 -0.89 3.06 10.39
N ASP A 256 -1.90 3.26 9.57
CA ASP A 256 -1.78 3.97 8.30
C ASP A 256 -2.98 4.91 8.16
N ASN A 257 -2.72 6.20 8.14
CA ASN A 257 -3.72 7.23 7.96
C ASN A 257 -3.54 7.85 6.58
N ALA A 258 -4.65 8.11 5.89
CA ALA A 258 -4.62 8.77 4.59
C ALA A 258 -5.71 9.83 4.46
N THR A 259 -5.44 10.86 3.66
CA THR A 259 -6.43 11.84 3.23
C THR A 259 -6.37 11.96 1.71
N TYR A 260 -7.53 11.90 1.06
CA TYR A 260 -7.70 11.94 -0.38
C TYR A 260 -8.52 13.15 -0.78
N THR A 261 -8.14 13.81 -1.87
CA THR A 261 -9.00 14.75 -2.59
C THR A 261 -9.31 14.19 -3.96
N LEU A 262 -10.55 14.37 -4.42
CA LEU A 262 -11.00 13.90 -5.72
C LEU A 262 -11.17 15.07 -6.67
N GLY A 263 -10.75 14.88 -7.91
CA GLY A 263 -11.03 15.79 -9.01
C GLY A 263 -12.48 15.70 -9.50
N LYS A 264 -12.89 16.67 -10.31
CA LYS A 264 -14.24 16.70 -10.90
C LYS A 264 -14.50 15.51 -11.82
N ASP A 265 -13.47 14.89 -12.35
CA ASP A 265 -13.51 13.67 -13.17
C ASP A 265 -13.52 12.38 -12.33
N GLY A 266 -13.52 12.49 -11.01
CA GLY A 266 -13.53 11.38 -10.08
C GLY A 266 -12.15 10.72 -9.85
N TRP A 267 -11.10 11.17 -10.56
CA TRP A 267 -9.75 10.74 -10.26
C TRP A 267 -9.26 11.36 -8.95
N VAL A 268 -8.43 10.63 -8.23
CA VAL A 268 -7.74 11.18 -7.06
C VAL A 268 -6.79 12.29 -7.53
N GLU A 269 -6.87 13.50 -6.96
CA GLU A 269 -5.94 14.60 -7.23
C GLU A 269 -4.76 14.58 -6.28
N THR A 270 -5.03 14.36 -4.99
CA THR A 270 -3.98 14.28 -3.97
C THR A 270 -4.24 13.14 -2.99
N ILE A 271 -3.15 12.59 -2.48
CA ILE A 271 -3.15 11.67 -1.33
C ILE A 271 -2.05 12.16 -0.38
N THR A 272 -2.37 12.21 0.90
CA THR A 272 -1.36 12.35 1.94
C THR A 272 -1.51 11.16 2.88
N THR A 273 -0.44 10.39 3.07
CA THR A 273 -0.45 9.26 4.01
C THR A 273 0.61 9.45 5.09
N GLU A 274 0.31 8.93 6.27
CA GLU A 274 1.24 8.83 7.37
C GLU A 274 1.11 7.43 7.99
N ALA A 275 2.15 6.63 7.82
CA ALA A 275 2.22 5.28 8.34
C ALA A 275 3.25 5.20 9.48
N PHE A 276 2.88 4.53 10.55
CA PHE A 276 3.76 4.22 11.67
C PHE A 276 3.81 2.72 11.84
N THR A 277 5.01 2.19 11.94
CA THR A 277 5.24 0.78 12.23
C THR A 277 6.19 0.67 13.42
N GLU A 278 5.86 -0.19 14.37
CA GLU A 278 6.75 -0.60 15.44
C GLU A 278 6.93 -2.11 15.33
N SER A 279 8.18 -2.55 15.17
CA SER A 279 8.54 -3.95 15.10
C SER A 279 9.84 -4.18 15.86
N MET A 280 9.86 -5.11 16.82
CA MET A 280 11.02 -5.46 17.62
C MET A 280 11.71 -4.23 18.28
N GLY A 281 10.91 -3.27 18.76
CA GLY A 281 11.40 -2.03 19.37
C GLY A 281 11.92 -0.97 18.39
N GLN A 282 11.97 -1.27 17.10
CA GLN A 282 12.29 -0.27 16.06
C GLN A 282 11.01 0.42 15.61
N LYS A 283 11.08 1.74 15.54
CA LYS A 283 9.98 2.58 15.05
C LYS A 283 10.33 3.14 13.70
N THR A 284 9.41 2.99 12.77
CA THR A 284 9.51 3.58 11.43
C THR A 284 8.32 4.49 11.19
N LYS A 285 8.59 5.67 10.69
CA LYS A 285 7.57 6.59 10.20
C LYS A 285 7.76 6.78 8.70
N VAL A 286 6.68 6.60 7.95
CA VAL A 286 6.67 6.85 6.51
C VAL A 286 5.57 7.86 6.21
N THR A 287 5.94 8.96 5.57
CA THR A 287 4.99 9.95 5.07
C THR A 287 5.07 9.96 3.55
N THR A 288 3.92 9.83 2.87
CA THR A 288 3.87 9.93 1.42
C THR A 288 2.88 11.00 1.00
N LYS A 289 3.30 11.84 0.05
CA LYS A 289 2.43 12.80 -0.62
C LYS A 289 2.38 12.44 -2.10
N VAL A 290 1.19 12.10 -2.58
CA VAL A 290 0.93 11.84 -4.00
C VAL A 290 0.11 12.99 -4.55
N ARG A 291 0.51 13.51 -5.70
CA ARG A 291 -0.23 14.57 -6.40
C ARG A 291 -0.29 14.29 -7.88
N GLN A 292 -1.45 14.55 -8.46
CA GLN A 292 -1.58 14.56 -9.90
C GLN A 292 -0.84 15.77 -10.47
N LYS A 293 0.01 15.54 -11.48
CA LYS A 293 0.71 16.58 -12.22
C LYS A 293 -0.28 17.21 -13.20
N LYS A 294 -0.42 18.53 -13.15
CA LYS A 294 -1.25 19.31 -14.08
C LYS A 294 -0.54 19.54 -15.40
#